data_97630dae38699a3e3ae0bb1324a40a28
#
_entry.id   97630dae38699a3e3ae0bb1324a40a28
#
_cell.length_a   1.000
_cell.length_b   1.000
_cell.length_c   1.000
_cell.angle_alpha   90.00
_cell.angle_beta   90.00
_cell.angle_gamma   90.00
#
_symmetry.space_group_name_H-M   'P 1'
#
loop_
_entity.id
_entity.type
_entity.pdbx_description
1 polymer ?
#
loop_
_entity_poly.entity_id
_entity_poly.type
_entity_poly.pdbx_seq_one_letter_code
_entity_poly.pdbx_strand_id
1 'polypeptide(L)'
;MRTSYSKKHKAAISVLSGLTAALLLLTGCSKSEETVYQIPEDRKLIVYTAHKADVYEPIIKEFEERTGIFVELKAGDTLALFDELQQDAPGTFDVMFGGGVENFEECRDYLEPYKVSEIDQIAEQYRTEGDAYTPFSVLPTVFIYNNKLVYPVAAPRTWEELQTDRWKGKIAFADPTKSGSSYTALCTMLQVSDQDEQKTLEDFTGALDGYLSPSSVAVLEEVNAGTRLVGITTEG
;
A
#
# COMPACT_ATOMS: atom_id res chain seq x y z
N MET A 1 -13.48 -1.81 92.71
CA MET A 1 -13.37 -0.54 91.94
C MET A 1 -12.34 -0.73 90.85
N ARG A 2 -12.64 -1.55 89.89
CA ARG A 2 -11.78 -1.76 88.65
C ARG A 2 -12.71 -2.28 87.58
N THR A 3 -13.20 -1.41 86.70
CA THR A 3 -13.70 -1.87 85.37
C THR A 3 -14.37 -0.78 84.52
N SER A 4 -14.21 0.49 84.88
CA SER A 4 -14.85 1.54 84.07
C SER A 4 -13.95 2.34 83.11
N TYR A 5 -12.62 2.20 83.24
CA TYR A 5 -11.70 3.02 82.45
C TYR A 5 -11.31 2.38 81.08
N SER A 6 -11.52 1.07 80.94
CA SER A 6 -11.06 0.33 79.74
C SER A 6 -12.01 0.42 78.52
N LYS A 7 -13.31 0.73 78.76
CA LYS A 7 -14.27 0.73 77.64
C LYS A 7 -14.30 2.06 76.83
N LYS A 8 -13.93 3.19 77.48
CA LYS A 8 -13.94 4.48 76.77
C LYS A 8 -12.76 4.67 75.84
N HIS A 9 -11.57 4.13 76.15
CA HIS A 9 -10.39 4.20 75.26
C HIS A 9 -10.50 3.26 74.08
N LYS A 10 -11.14 2.10 74.20
CA LYS A 10 -11.32 1.18 73.04
C LYS A 10 -12.33 1.74 72.01
N ALA A 11 -13.31 2.47 72.47
CA ALA A 11 -14.27 3.13 71.54
C ALA A 11 -13.68 4.33 70.81
N ALA A 12 -12.82 5.12 71.49
CA ALA A 12 -12.13 6.23 70.86
C ALA A 12 -11.09 5.81 69.82
N ILE A 13 -10.36 4.73 70.04
CA ILE A 13 -9.39 4.17 69.11
C ILE A 13 -10.07 3.54 67.89
N SER A 14 -11.23 2.92 68.04
CA SER A 14 -11.99 2.33 66.92
C SER A 14 -12.61 3.38 66.00
N VAL A 15 -13.01 4.53 66.56
CA VAL A 15 -13.58 5.64 65.76
C VAL A 15 -12.46 6.37 64.98
N LEU A 16 -11.30 6.52 65.60
CA LEU A 16 -10.17 7.19 64.95
C LEU A 16 -9.57 6.34 63.81
N SER A 17 -9.52 4.99 63.95
CA SER A 17 -9.05 4.10 62.88
C SER A 17 -10.09 3.95 61.74
N GLY A 18 -11.36 4.11 61.99
CA GLY A 18 -12.43 4.15 60.98
C GLY A 18 -12.36 5.43 60.09
N LEU A 19 -12.04 6.58 60.71
CA LEU A 19 -11.94 7.84 59.98
C LEU A 19 -10.68 7.91 59.09
N THR A 20 -9.55 7.35 59.54
CA THR A 20 -8.33 7.27 58.72
C THR A 20 -8.43 6.29 57.57
N ALA A 21 -9.17 5.18 57.72
CA ALA A 21 -9.43 4.24 56.63
C ALA A 21 -10.42 4.82 55.59
N ALA A 22 -11.38 5.63 55.97
CA ALA A 22 -12.31 6.30 55.06
C ALA A 22 -11.67 7.44 54.28
N LEU A 23 -10.65 8.12 54.82
CA LEU A 23 -9.88 9.17 54.08
C LEU A 23 -8.93 8.58 53.02
N LEU A 24 -8.45 7.34 53.21
CA LEU A 24 -7.56 6.68 52.25
C LEU A 24 -8.31 6.09 51.04
N LEU A 25 -9.63 5.96 51.11
CA LEU A 25 -10.44 5.48 49.99
C LEU A 25 -10.92 6.60 49.04
N LEU A 26 -10.65 7.87 49.35
CA LEU A 26 -10.99 9.03 48.50
C LEU A 26 -9.80 9.48 47.60
N THR A 27 -8.64 8.88 47.72
CA THR A 27 -7.51 9.12 46.81
C THR A 27 -7.42 8.10 45.64
N GLY A 28 -8.55 7.46 45.32
CA GLY A 28 -8.64 6.51 44.24
C GLY A 28 -9.11 7.12 42.93
N CYS A 29 -8.28 7.06 41.92
CA CYS A 29 -8.54 7.30 40.49
C CYS A 29 -8.83 8.77 40.12
N SER A 30 -7.81 9.58 40.13
CA SER A 30 -7.61 10.45 38.99
C SER A 30 -7.45 9.53 37.76
N LYS A 31 -8.52 9.32 36.97
CA LYS A 31 -8.34 8.96 35.56
C LYS A 31 -7.46 10.06 35.02
N SER A 32 -6.22 9.71 34.70
CA SER A 32 -5.48 10.48 33.69
C SER A 32 -6.38 10.44 32.46
N GLU A 33 -7.07 11.51 32.15
CA GLU A 33 -7.54 11.75 30.81
C GLU A 33 -6.24 11.72 30.01
N GLU A 34 -5.99 10.61 29.30
CA GLU A 34 -5.06 10.63 28.19
C GLU A 34 -5.64 11.70 27.28
N THR A 35 -5.05 12.87 27.34
CA THR A 35 -5.27 13.91 26.34
C THR A 35 -4.79 13.31 25.03
N VAL A 36 -5.73 12.68 24.28
CA VAL A 36 -5.48 12.29 22.91
C VAL A 36 -5.15 13.60 22.21
N TYR A 37 -3.87 13.75 21.87
CA TYR A 37 -3.42 14.90 21.09
C TYR A 37 -4.14 14.83 19.75
N GLN A 38 -5.10 15.73 19.55
CA GLN A 38 -5.78 15.86 18.26
C GLN A 38 -4.87 16.67 17.35
N ILE A 39 -4.46 16.03 16.28
CA ILE A 39 -3.68 16.67 15.22
C ILE A 39 -4.60 17.71 14.57
N PRO A 40 -4.18 18.99 14.51
CA PRO A 40 -4.93 20.02 13.80
C PRO A 40 -5.12 19.64 12.32
N GLU A 41 -6.32 19.90 11.78
CA GLU A 41 -6.65 19.55 10.37
C GLU A 41 -5.72 20.25 9.36
N ASP A 42 -5.24 21.46 9.66
CA ASP A 42 -4.26 22.20 8.87
C ASP A 42 -2.84 21.61 8.89
N ARG A 43 -2.64 20.56 9.68
CA ARG A 43 -1.40 19.76 9.77
C ARG A 43 -1.59 18.29 9.45
N LYS A 44 -2.62 17.97 8.72
CA LYS A 44 -2.95 16.62 8.32
C LYS A 44 -2.93 16.52 6.80
N LEU A 45 -2.35 15.47 6.27
CA LEU A 45 -2.34 15.14 4.85
C LEU A 45 -2.89 13.72 4.69
N ILE A 46 -3.92 13.56 3.88
CA ILE A 46 -4.52 12.26 3.59
C ILE A 46 -3.87 11.71 2.32
N VAL A 47 -3.17 10.59 2.46
CA VAL A 47 -2.43 9.96 1.35
C VAL A 47 -3.00 8.58 1.05
N TYR A 48 -3.42 8.38 -0.19
CA TYR A 48 -3.75 7.06 -0.72
C TYR A 48 -2.51 6.46 -1.37
N THR A 49 -2.21 5.18 -1.12
CA THR A 49 -1.02 4.54 -1.71
C THR A 49 -1.26 3.10 -2.12
N ALA A 50 -0.77 2.78 -3.32
CA ALA A 50 -0.68 1.42 -3.83
C ALA A 50 0.70 0.78 -3.59
N HIS A 51 1.64 1.50 -2.98
CA HIS A 51 2.96 0.99 -2.66
C HIS A 51 2.94 0.06 -1.43
N LYS A 52 3.97 -0.78 -1.33
CA LYS A 52 4.22 -1.59 -0.14
C LYS A 52 4.78 -0.75 1.01
N ALA A 53 4.63 -1.24 2.23
CA ALA A 53 5.06 -0.54 3.45
C ALA A 53 6.56 -0.19 3.46
N ASP A 54 7.40 -1.08 2.96
CA ASP A 54 8.84 -0.87 2.85
C ASP A 54 9.23 0.29 1.90
N VAL A 55 8.34 0.67 0.99
CA VAL A 55 8.51 1.83 0.10
C VAL A 55 7.99 3.11 0.73
N TYR A 56 6.74 3.11 1.22
CA TYR A 56 6.12 4.36 1.67
C TYR A 56 6.49 4.77 3.11
N GLU A 57 6.71 3.83 4.03
CA GLU A 57 6.99 4.15 5.43
C GLU A 57 8.21 5.07 5.62
N PRO A 58 9.38 4.81 5.01
CA PRO A 58 10.54 5.68 5.17
C PRO A 58 10.30 7.07 4.56
N ILE A 59 9.56 7.17 3.46
CA ILE A 59 9.26 8.43 2.78
C ILE A 59 8.31 9.27 3.64
N ILE A 60 7.24 8.67 4.14
CA ILE A 60 6.25 9.35 4.99
C ILE A 60 6.91 9.82 6.29
N LYS A 61 7.68 8.94 6.93
CA LYS A 61 8.41 9.31 8.16
C LYS A 61 9.30 10.52 7.95
N GLU A 62 10.10 10.54 6.89
CA GLU A 62 10.97 11.67 6.59
C GLU A 62 10.18 12.95 6.28
N PHE A 63 9.06 12.82 5.57
CA PHE A 63 8.16 13.93 5.29
C PHE A 63 7.59 14.53 6.58
N GLU A 64 7.07 13.71 7.48
CA GLU A 64 6.52 14.13 8.77
C GLU A 64 7.58 14.80 9.65
N GLU A 65 8.79 14.22 9.72
CA GLU A 65 9.92 14.77 10.48
C GLU A 65 10.38 16.14 9.96
N ARG A 66 10.36 16.33 8.64
CA ARG A 66 10.80 17.60 8.01
C ARG A 66 9.75 18.69 8.04
N THR A 67 8.49 18.33 7.91
CA THR A 67 7.40 19.31 7.72
C THR A 67 6.59 19.56 8.98
N GLY A 68 6.54 18.60 9.89
CA GLY A 68 5.61 18.59 11.02
C GLY A 68 4.16 18.38 10.60
N ILE A 69 3.92 17.92 9.37
CA ILE A 69 2.61 17.54 8.84
C ILE A 69 2.42 16.05 9.09
N PHE A 70 1.32 15.68 9.69
CA PHE A 70 0.97 14.28 9.94
C PHE A 70 0.30 13.67 8.70
N VAL A 71 0.69 12.45 8.35
CA VAL A 71 0.11 11.71 7.23
C VAL A 71 -0.89 10.67 7.71
N GLU A 72 -2.15 10.84 7.33
CA GLU A 72 -3.15 9.78 7.43
C GLU A 72 -3.10 8.95 6.16
N LEU A 73 -2.66 7.68 6.30
CA LEU A 73 -2.40 6.82 5.18
C LEU A 73 -3.52 5.81 4.94
N LYS A 74 -3.94 5.66 3.69
CA LYS A 74 -4.78 4.57 3.21
C LYS A 74 -4.03 3.77 2.16
N ALA A 75 -3.59 2.57 2.53
CA ALA A 75 -2.95 1.64 1.59
C ALA A 75 -3.99 0.64 1.04
N GLY A 76 -3.88 0.30 -0.25
CA GLY A 76 -4.81 -0.64 -0.90
C GLY A 76 -4.35 -1.07 -2.29
N ASP A 77 -5.21 -1.87 -2.92
CA ASP A 77 -5.01 -2.29 -4.31
C ASP A 77 -5.14 -1.08 -5.25
N THR A 78 -4.26 -1.01 -6.26
CA THR A 78 -4.18 0.14 -7.18
C THR A 78 -5.52 0.51 -7.77
N LEU A 79 -6.21 -0.43 -8.42
CA LEU A 79 -7.48 -0.12 -9.09
C LEU A 79 -8.59 0.27 -8.11
N ALA A 80 -8.65 -0.39 -6.93
CA ALA A 80 -9.63 -0.03 -5.92
C ALA A 80 -9.45 1.41 -5.40
N LEU A 81 -8.21 1.85 -5.22
CA LEU A 81 -7.91 3.23 -4.82
C LEU A 81 -8.24 4.25 -5.92
N PHE A 82 -7.99 3.92 -7.18
CA PHE A 82 -8.36 4.78 -8.31
C PHE A 82 -9.87 4.81 -8.56
N ASP A 83 -10.57 3.71 -8.33
CA ASP A 83 -12.05 3.69 -8.35
C ASP A 83 -12.63 4.59 -7.24
N GLU A 84 -12.07 4.54 -6.04
CA GLU A 84 -12.47 5.44 -4.95
C GLU A 84 -12.17 6.91 -5.29
N LEU A 85 -11.01 7.21 -5.89
CA LEU A 85 -10.65 8.55 -6.33
C LEU A 85 -11.72 9.15 -7.25
N GLN A 86 -12.30 8.35 -8.14
CA GLN A 86 -13.36 8.79 -9.05
C GLN A 86 -14.73 8.93 -8.38
N GLN A 87 -14.98 8.22 -7.29
CA GLN A 87 -16.27 8.20 -6.59
C GLN A 87 -16.32 9.13 -5.39
N ASP A 88 -15.18 9.44 -4.81
CA ASP A 88 -15.07 10.27 -3.62
C ASP A 88 -15.38 11.74 -3.91
N ALA A 89 -15.91 12.43 -2.91
CA ALA A 89 -16.09 13.87 -3.00
C ALA A 89 -14.73 14.58 -3.07
N PRO A 90 -14.61 15.72 -3.80
CA PRO A 90 -13.40 16.52 -3.79
C PRO A 90 -12.94 16.85 -2.35
N GLY A 91 -11.65 16.60 -2.05
CA GLY A 91 -11.07 16.87 -0.74
C GLY A 91 -11.17 15.70 0.25
N THR A 92 -11.59 14.51 -0.19
CA THR A 92 -11.58 13.31 0.66
C THR A 92 -10.15 12.81 0.91
N PHE A 93 -9.24 13.03 -0.02
CA PHE A 93 -7.80 12.80 0.13
C PHE A 93 -7.03 13.92 -0.59
N ASP A 94 -5.74 14.04 -0.26
CA ASP A 94 -4.89 15.12 -0.77
C ASP A 94 -3.89 14.62 -1.82
N VAL A 95 -3.39 13.39 -1.67
CA VAL A 95 -2.34 12.84 -2.55
C VAL A 95 -2.61 11.37 -2.86
N MET A 96 -2.55 11.01 -4.14
CA MET A 96 -2.38 9.63 -4.58
C MET A 96 -0.91 9.34 -4.81
N PHE A 97 -0.33 8.41 -4.07
CA PHE A 97 1.08 8.04 -4.12
C PHE A 97 1.25 6.62 -4.64
N GLY A 98 1.68 6.49 -5.87
CA GLY A 98 1.82 5.21 -6.58
C GLY A 98 0.68 4.93 -7.56
N GLY A 99 0.86 3.91 -8.36
CA GLY A 99 0.04 3.60 -9.52
C GLY A 99 0.84 3.76 -10.81
N GLY A 100 0.36 3.19 -11.91
CA GLY A 100 0.93 3.35 -13.24
C GLY A 100 0.43 4.61 -13.95
N VAL A 101 1.15 5.03 -14.98
CA VAL A 101 0.74 6.15 -15.86
C VAL A 101 -0.68 5.93 -16.40
N GLU A 102 -1.01 4.70 -16.75
CA GLU A 102 -2.31 4.32 -17.31
C GLU A 102 -3.45 4.67 -16.35
N ASN A 103 -3.27 4.40 -15.06
CA ASN A 103 -4.28 4.70 -14.04
C ASN A 103 -4.48 6.22 -13.88
N PHE A 104 -3.39 7.00 -13.89
CA PHE A 104 -3.46 8.44 -13.78
C PHE A 104 -4.07 9.10 -15.02
N GLU A 105 -3.81 8.57 -16.22
CA GLU A 105 -4.43 9.07 -17.45
C GLU A 105 -5.94 8.84 -17.47
N GLU A 106 -6.43 7.71 -16.99
CA GLU A 106 -7.86 7.43 -16.85
C GLU A 106 -8.56 8.35 -15.84
N CYS A 107 -7.82 8.81 -14.83
CA CYS A 107 -8.33 9.67 -13.75
C CYS A 107 -7.91 11.13 -13.87
N ARG A 108 -7.33 11.55 -14.99
CA ARG A 108 -6.75 12.89 -15.18
C ARG A 108 -7.69 14.03 -14.80
N ASP A 109 -8.97 13.93 -15.13
CA ASP A 109 -9.97 14.96 -14.86
C ASP A 109 -10.31 15.13 -13.37
N TYR A 110 -9.89 14.21 -12.53
CA TYR A 110 -10.06 14.24 -11.08
C TYR A 110 -8.82 14.77 -10.34
N LEU A 111 -7.74 15.06 -11.06
CA LEU A 111 -6.47 15.49 -10.49
C LEU A 111 -6.30 17.00 -10.65
N GLU A 112 -5.80 17.65 -9.61
CA GLU A 112 -5.41 19.06 -9.68
C GLU A 112 -4.00 19.18 -10.26
N PRO A 113 -3.81 19.92 -11.38
CA PRO A 113 -2.48 20.10 -11.95
C PRO A 113 -1.55 20.85 -10.98
N TYR A 114 -0.39 20.27 -10.72
CA TYR A 114 0.62 20.87 -9.86
C TYR A 114 2.02 20.64 -10.41
N LYS A 115 2.71 21.71 -10.79
CA LYS A 115 4.09 21.64 -11.24
C LYS A 115 5.04 21.63 -10.06
N VAL A 116 5.73 20.50 -9.84
CA VAL A 116 6.75 20.38 -8.79
C VAL A 116 7.98 21.22 -9.12
N SER A 117 8.66 21.75 -8.09
CA SER A 117 9.88 22.55 -8.24
C SER A 117 11.04 21.76 -8.88
N GLU A 118 11.07 20.46 -8.64
CA GLU A 118 12.12 19.54 -9.10
C GLU A 118 11.88 18.93 -10.49
N ILE A 119 10.88 19.41 -11.24
CA ILE A 119 10.51 18.84 -12.55
C ILE A 119 11.71 18.73 -13.51
N ASP A 120 12.66 19.66 -13.42
CA ASP A 120 13.84 19.66 -14.28
C ASP A 120 14.85 18.54 -13.95
N GLN A 121 14.70 17.87 -12.80
CA GLN A 121 15.47 16.69 -12.44
C GLN A 121 14.91 15.41 -13.07
N ILE A 122 13.65 15.45 -13.56
CA ILE A 122 13.03 14.33 -14.26
C ILE A 122 13.43 14.41 -15.73
N ALA A 123 13.92 13.29 -16.28
CA ALA A 123 14.28 13.22 -17.70
C ALA A 123 13.05 13.54 -18.57
N GLU A 124 13.24 14.33 -19.63
CA GLU A 124 12.17 14.89 -20.45
C GLU A 124 11.18 13.83 -20.97
N GLN A 125 11.69 12.66 -21.36
CA GLN A 125 10.91 11.53 -21.85
C GLN A 125 9.93 10.94 -20.83
N TYR A 126 10.09 11.25 -19.54
CA TYR A 126 9.19 10.77 -18.47
C TYR A 126 8.30 11.88 -17.90
N ARG A 127 8.46 13.13 -18.37
CA ARG A 127 7.60 14.22 -17.93
C ARG A 127 6.22 14.09 -18.56
N THR A 128 5.20 14.45 -17.79
CA THR A 128 3.81 14.39 -18.24
C THR A 128 3.34 15.74 -18.76
N GLU A 129 2.44 15.72 -19.72
CA GLU A 129 1.77 16.95 -20.19
C GLU A 129 0.76 17.42 -19.15
N GLY A 130 0.71 18.73 -18.90
CA GLY A 130 -0.31 19.38 -18.06
C GLY A 130 -0.17 19.18 -16.56
N ASP A 131 0.97 18.64 -16.07
CA ASP A 131 1.33 18.57 -14.65
C ASP A 131 0.27 17.90 -13.72
N ALA A 132 -0.63 17.06 -14.27
CA ALA A 132 -1.67 16.39 -13.48
C ALA A 132 -1.10 15.36 -12.49
N TYR A 133 0.03 14.78 -12.79
CA TYR A 133 0.79 13.89 -11.91
C TYR A 133 2.28 13.97 -12.22
N THR A 134 3.11 13.60 -11.25
CA THR A 134 4.57 13.67 -11.37
C THR A 134 5.18 12.29 -11.22
N PRO A 135 5.82 11.71 -12.27
CA PRO A 135 6.57 10.47 -12.17
C PRO A 135 7.79 10.63 -11.26
N PHE A 136 8.05 9.66 -10.41
CA PHE A 136 9.22 9.68 -9.51
C PHE A 136 10.08 8.41 -9.64
N SER A 137 9.58 7.36 -10.27
CA SER A 137 10.30 6.10 -10.50
C SER A 137 9.94 5.50 -11.85
N VAL A 138 10.84 4.67 -12.36
CA VAL A 138 10.62 3.84 -13.57
C VAL A 138 10.79 2.40 -13.15
N LEU A 139 9.74 1.60 -13.34
CA LEU A 139 9.71 0.18 -13.00
C LEU A 139 9.46 -0.64 -14.27
N PRO A 140 10.51 -1.07 -14.98
CA PRO A 140 10.35 -1.86 -16.20
C PRO A 140 9.61 -3.17 -15.93
N THR A 141 8.69 -3.53 -16.80
CA THR A 141 8.12 -4.89 -16.83
C THR A 141 9.18 -5.87 -17.28
N VAL A 142 9.35 -6.94 -16.51
CA VAL A 142 10.37 -7.98 -16.77
C VAL A 142 9.78 -9.38 -16.70
N PHE A 143 10.41 -10.31 -17.42
CA PHE A 143 10.16 -11.74 -17.30
C PHE A 143 11.19 -12.35 -16.35
N ILE A 144 10.71 -12.99 -15.30
CA ILE A 144 11.54 -13.77 -14.38
C ILE A 144 11.35 -15.24 -14.64
N TYR A 145 12.35 -16.05 -14.32
CA TYR A 145 12.25 -17.51 -14.45
C TYR A 145 13.02 -18.24 -13.34
N ASN A 146 12.59 -19.45 -13.04
CA ASN A 146 13.30 -20.30 -12.09
C ASN A 146 14.58 -20.87 -12.77
N ASN A 147 15.74 -20.35 -12.39
CA ASN A 147 17.03 -20.72 -13.01
C ASN A 147 17.51 -22.13 -12.70
N LYS A 148 16.83 -22.84 -11.78
CA LYS A 148 17.11 -24.27 -11.50
C LYS A 148 16.32 -25.19 -12.42
N LEU A 149 15.20 -24.72 -12.97
CA LEU A 149 14.26 -25.50 -13.77
C LEU A 149 14.24 -25.07 -15.25
N VAL A 150 14.66 -23.85 -15.53
CA VAL A 150 14.69 -23.27 -16.87
C VAL A 150 16.10 -22.80 -17.18
N TYR A 151 16.69 -23.34 -18.26
CA TYR A 151 18.00 -22.86 -18.72
C TYR A 151 17.87 -21.44 -19.32
N PRO A 152 18.85 -20.55 -19.10
CA PRO A 152 18.80 -19.17 -19.61
C PRO A 152 18.54 -19.04 -21.11
N VAL A 153 19.09 -19.98 -21.92
CA VAL A 153 18.88 -20.03 -23.37
C VAL A 153 17.44 -20.40 -23.75
N ALA A 154 16.70 -20.95 -22.83
CA ALA A 154 15.34 -21.45 -23.03
C ALA A 154 14.27 -20.58 -22.38
N ALA A 155 14.67 -19.58 -21.59
CA ALA A 155 13.78 -18.62 -20.97
C ALA A 155 13.13 -17.72 -22.04
N PRO A 156 11.85 -17.37 -21.90
CA PRO A 156 11.16 -16.50 -22.85
C PRO A 156 11.75 -15.08 -22.78
N ARG A 157 11.83 -14.42 -23.92
CA ARG A 157 12.38 -13.07 -24.06
C ARG A 157 11.40 -12.08 -24.65
N THR A 158 10.32 -12.58 -25.24
CA THR A 158 9.26 -11.76 -25.83
C THR A 158 7.88 -12.23 -25.36
N TRP A 159 6.88 -11.39 -25.53
CA TRP A 159 5.50 -11.71 -25.21
C TRP A 159 4.98 -12.88 -26.04
N GLU A 160 5.34 -12.95 -27.33
CA GLU A 160 4.94 -14.02 -28.24
C GLU A 160 5.52 -15.37 -27.81
N GLU A 161 6.77 -15.38 -27.32
CA GLU A 161 7.38 -16.61 -26.79
C GLU A 161 6.62 -17.14 -25.58
N LEU A 162 6.12 -16.24 -24.68
CA LEU A 162 5.32 -16.62 -23.53
C LEU A 162 3.98 -17.26 -23.93
N GLN A 163 3.40 -16.86 -25.05
CA GLN A 163 2.10 -17.33 -25.53
C GLN A 163 2.17 -18.70 -26.24
N THR A 164 3.34 -19.31 -26.33
CA THR A 164 3.51 -20.63 -26.92
C THR A 164 3.06 -21.77 -26.00
N ASP A 165 2.68 -22.90 -26.55
CA ASP A 165 2.30 -24.13 -25.82
C ASP A 165 3.36 -24.59 -24.81
N ARG A 166 4.60 -24.22 -25.04
CA ARG A 166 5.71 -24.52 -24.14
C ARG A 166 5.48 -23.97 -22.73
N TRP A 167 4.92 -22.77 -22.62
CA TRP A 167 4.73 -22.06 -21.37
C TRP A 167 3.30 -22.15 -20.84
N LYS A 168 2.39 -22.75 -21.59
CA LYS A 168 1.00 -22.90 -21.19
C LYS A 168 0.89 -23.51 -19.78
N GLY A 169 0.16 -22.83 -18.90
CA GLY A 169 -0.03 -23.22 -17.49
C GLY A 169 1.23 -23.15 -16.60
N LYS A 170 2.32 -22.54 -17.08
CA LYS A 170 3.59 -22.41 -16.33
C LYS A 170 3.95 -20.96 -16.02
N ILE A 171 3.08 -20.03 -16.37
CA ILE A 171 3.28 -18.60 -16.19
C ILE A 171 2.63 -18.18 -14.85
N ALA A 172 3.37 -17.44 -14.04
CA ALA A 172 2.86 -16.68 -12.91
C ALA A 172 2.58 -15.24 -13.38
N PHE A 173 1.34 -14.82 -13.26
CA PHE A 173 0.90 -13.46 -13.57
C PHE A 173 -0.18 -13.07 -12.58
N ALA A 174 -0.02 -11.93 -11.91
CA ALA A 174 -1.00 -11.50 -10.92
C ALA A 174 -2.28 -10.99 -11.59
N ASP A 175 -3.39 -11.08 -10.86
CA ASP A 175 -4.67 -10.58 -11.31
C ASP A 175 -4.58 -9.06 -11.62
N PRO A 176 -4.72 -8.63 -12.89
CA PRO A 176 -4.58 -7.22 -13.26
C PRO A 176 -5.71 -6.35 -12.71
N THR A 177 -6.81 -6.94 -12.23
CA THR A 177 -7.88 -6.19 -11.55
C THR A 177 -7.53 -5.81 -10.10
N LYS A 178 -6.42 -6.33 -9.57
CA LYS A 178 -5.95 -6.07 -8.19
C LYS A 178 -4.53 -5.52 -8.14
N SER A 179 -3.72 -5.87 -9.12
CA SER A 179 -2.30 -5.53 -9.18
C SER A 179 -2.03 -4.50 -10.27
N GLY A 180 -1.66 -3.27 -9.87
CA GLY A 180 -1.30 -2.21 -10.81
C GLY A 180 -0.11 -2.59 -11.70
N SER A 181 0.92 -3.27 -11.17
CA SER A 181 2.05 -3.74 -11.97
C SER A 181 1.65 -4.76 -13.04
N SER A 182 0.65 -5.60 -12.75
CA SER A 182 0.12 -6.55 -13.74
C SER A 182 -0.79 -5.84 -14.75
N TYR A 183 -1.53 -4.82 -14.34
CA TYR A 183 -2.29 -3.98 -15.26
C TYR A 183 -1.36 -3.25 -16.24
N THR A 184 -0.32 -2.59 -15.74
CA THR A 184 0.71 -1.96 -16.59
C THR A 184 1.40 -2.97 -17.52
N ALA A 185 1.70 -4.17 -17.03
CA ALA A 185 2.29 -5.23 -17.86
C ALA A 185 1.35 -5.68 -18.99
N LEU A 186 0.04 -5.77 -18.70
CA LEU A 186 -0.98 -6.09 -19.69
C LEU A 186 -1.08 -5.00 -20.76
N CYS A 187 -1.17 -3.72 -20.33
CA CYS A 187 -1.18 -2.57 -21.25
C CYS A 187 0.09 -2.54 -22.12
N THR A 188 1.25 -2.80 -21.53
CA THR A 188 2.53 -2.87 -22.25
C THR A 188 2.50 -3.98 -23.32
N MET A 189 2.00 -5.17 -22.98
CA MET A 189 1.87 -6.26 -23.93
C MET A 189 0.97 -5.89 -25.11
N LEU A 190 -0.19 -5.29 -24.84
CA LEU A 190 -1.13 -4.86 -25.88
C LEU A 190 -0.51 -3.79 -26.78
N GLN A 191 0.20 -2.83 -26.20
CA GLN A 191 0.82 -1.74 -26.96
C GLN A 191 1.95 -2.19 -27.88
N VAL A 192 2.72 -3.21 -27.50
CA VAL A 192 3.85 -3.70 -28.31
C VAL A 192 3.49 -4.87 -29.22
N SER A 193 2.27 -5.39 -29.11
CA SER A 193 1.80 -6.49 -29.97
C SER A 193 1.52 -6.00 -31.39
N ASP A 194 1.98 -6.74 -32.38
CA ASP A 194 1.63 -6.53 -33.79
C ASP A 194 0.24 -7.10 -34.15
N GLN A 195 -0.41 -7.80 -33.22
CA GLN A 195 -1.73 -8.42 -33.41
C GLN A 195 -2.84 -7.49 -32.93
N ASP A 196 -4.08 -7.83 -33.32
CA ASP A 196 -5.28 -7.25 -32.73
C ASP A 196 -5.33 -7.49 -31.22
N GLU A 197 -5.78 -6.48 -30.46
CA GLU A 197 -5.82 -6.53 -28.99
C GLU A 197 -6.59 -7.73 -28.47
N GLN A 198 -7.77 -8.01 -29.04
CA GLN A 198 -8.58 -9.15 -28.62
C GLN A 198 -7.84 -10.47 -28.83
N LYS A 199 -7.20 -10.62 -29.98
CA LYS A 199 -6.40 -11.81 -30.28
C LYS A 199 -5.23 -11.98 -29.32
N THR A 200 -4.53 -10.89 -29.01
CA THR A 200 -3.43 -10.88 -28.04
C THR A 200 -3.90 -11.31 -26.66
N LEU A 201 -5.05 -10.79 -26.20
CA LEU A 201 -5.66 -11.17 -24.92
C LEU A 201 -6.10 -12.64 -24.89
N GLU A 202 -6.70 -13.15 -25.98
CA GLU A 202 -7.11 -14.55 -26.09
C GLU A 202 -5.91 -15.49 -26.03
N ASP A 203 -4.83 -15.18 -26.75
CA ASP A 203 -3.62 -15.99 -26.75
C ASP A 203 -2.92 -15.96 -25.38
N PHE A 204 -2.83 -14.80 -24.76
CA PHE A 204 -2.25 -14.65 -23.42
C PHE A 204 -3.05 -15.37 -22.34
N THR A 205 -4.38 -15.17 -22.31
CA THR A 205 -5.25 -15.87 -21.35
C THR A 205 -5.23 -17.37 -21.57
N GLY A 206 -5.15 -17.82 -22.83
CA GLY A 206 -4.92 -19.21 -23.19
C GLY A 206 -3.61 -19.79 -22.63
N ALA A 207 -2.54 -19.00 -22.66
CA ALA A 207 -1.23 -19.38 -22.09
C ALA A 207 -1.23 -19.44 -20.55
N LEU A 208 -2.02 -18.59 -19.88
CA LEU A 208 -2.21 -18.63 -18.43
C LEU A 208 -2.97 -19.89 -17.96
N ASP A 209 -3.73 -20.55 -18.86
CA ASP A 209 -4.48 -21.77 -18.59
C ASP A 209 -5.46 -21.64 -17.40
N GLY A 210 -6.11 -20.48 -17.30
CA GLY A 210 -7.13 -20.20 -16.29
C GLY A 210 -6.56 -19.89 -14.89
N TYR A 211 -5.26 -19.66 -14.77
CA TYR A 211 -4.63 -19.33 -13.48
C TYR A 211 -4.15 -17.88 -13.43
N LEU A 212 -4.43 -17.22 -12.31
CA LEU A 212 -3.87 -15.92 -11.93
C LEU A 212 -3.30 -16.02 -10.52
N SER A 213 -2.09 -15.47 -10.33
CA SER A 213 -1.48 -15.33 -9.01
C SER A 213 -2.26 -14.30 -8.18
N PRO A 214 -2.43 -14.50 -6.87
CA PRO A 214 -3.24 -13.60 -6.04
C PRO A 214 -2.65 -12.20 -5.86
N SER A 215 -1.34 -12.04 -6.07
CA SER A 215 -0.64 -10.75 -5.96
C SER A 215 0.70 -10.76 -6.71
N SER A 216 1.29 -9.58 -6.92
CA SER A 216 2.64 -9.46 -7.50
C SER A 216 3.73 -10.13 -6.65
N VAL A 217 3.56 -10.18 -5.33
CA VAL A 217 4.46 -10.92 -4.43
C VAL A 217 4.36 -12.43 -4.67
N ALA A 218 3.15 -12.95 -4.83
CA ALA A 218 2.93 -14.36 -5.11
C ALA A 218 3.58 -14.81 -6.42
N VAL A 219 3.65 -13.94 -7.44
CA VAL A 219 4.40 -14.23 -8.68
C VAL A 219 5.86 -14.60 -8.39
N LEU A 220 6.54 -13.83 -7.53
CA LEU A 220 7.92 -14.09 -7.14
C LEU A 220 8.06 -15.39 -6.36
N GLU A 221 7.16 -15.63 -5.42
CA GLU A 221 7.15 -16.83 -4.57
C GLU A 221 6.91 -18.10 -5.39
N GLU A 222 5.95 -18.08 -6.32
CA GLU A 222 5.60 -19.20 -7.19
C GLU A 222 6.75 -19.57 -8.13
N VAL A 223 7.41 -18.57 -8.73
CA VAL A 223 8.57 -18.81 -9.59
C VAL A 223 9.74 -19.33 -8.76
N ASN A 224 10.01 -18.75 -7.59
CA ASN A 224 11.08 -19.21 -6.71
C ASN A 224 10.85 -20.65 -6.23
N ALA A 225 9.62 -21.00 -5.87
CA ALA A 225 9.23 -22.35 -5.45
C ALA A 225 9.22 -23.35 -6.62
N GLY A 226 9.17 -22.88 -7.88
CA GLY A 226 9.07 -23.72 -9.08
C GLY A 226 7.68 -24.27 -9.34
N THR A 227 6.65 -23.76 -8.68
CA THR A 227 5.24 -24.08 -8.96
C THR A 227 4.79 -23.46 -10.30
N ARG A 228 5.41 -22.34 -10.65
CA ARG A 228 5.42 -21.75 -12.00
C ARG A 228 6.87 -21.62 -12.46
N LEU A 229 7.09 -21.73 -13.76
CA LEU A 229 8.47 -21.73 -14.30
C LEU A 229 8.94 -20.33 -14.67
N VAL A 230 8.03 -19.49 -15.11
CA VAL A 230 8.26 -18.09 -15.50
C VAL A 230 7.24 -17.20 -14.85
N GLY A 231 7.57 -15.92 -14.70
CA GLY A 231 6.64 -14.92 -14.15
C GLY A 231 6.82 -13.59 -14.85
N ILE A 232 5.78 -12.78 -14.79
CA ILE A 232 5.75 -11.41 -15.29
C ILE A 232 5.61 -10.49 -14.07
N THR A 233 6.55 -9.57 -13.90
CA THR A 233 6.59 -8.63 -12.77
C THR A 233 7.31 -7.35 -13.18
N THR A 234 7.52 -6.44 -12.25
CA THR A 234 8.37 -5.26 -12.44
C THR A 234 9.74 -5.47 -11.80
N GLU A 235 10.76 -4.82 -12.36
CA GLU A 235 12.08 -4.70 -11.73
C GLU A 235 11.99 -3.66 -10.61
N GLY A 236 12.26 -4.06 -9.34
CA GLY A 236 12.20 -3.17 -8.19
C GLY A 236 12.60 -3.87 -6.89
#